data_d4a0821b889bb3fd5d5a224fce3f2ee2
#
_entry.id   d4a0821b889bb3fd5d5a224fce3f2ee2
#
_cell.length_a   1.000
_cell.length_b   1.000
_cell.length_c   1.000
_cell.angle_alpha   90.00
_cell.angle_beta   90.00
_cell.angle_gamma   90.00
#
_symmetry.space_group_name_H-M   'P 1'
#
loop_
_entity.id
_entity.type
_entity.pdbx_description
1 polymer ?
#
loop_
_entity_poly.entity_id
_entity_poly.type
_entity_poly.pdbx_seq_one_letter_code
_entity_poly.pdbx_strand_id
1 'polypeptide(L)'
;MLLLDCGNTRIKWCLAENNKIIRSGEELLSALDPALLAAELGGMSFNRVLVASVRVSEVLDSLLDALQRMXDVKIYAISHDDMSGQQFAYDEVKRLGVDRCLVISAVRDLYQGACMVIDSGSALTADLIDGDGRHIGGYIFPGCKMLQDSLVAGTSKIVLDDDVQCGLSPGRNTEQCVVNGVHIMVSQTISYLESQCQGYGINKVILTGGDAKYIAGFIVGAYELRPVLVFEGMAGLFGSRLEGELH
;
A
#
# COMPACT_ATOMS: atom_id res chain seq x y z
N MET A 1 8.92 17.76 -1.19
CA MET A 1 7.53 17.49 -1.59
C MET A 1 6.83 16.61 -0.57
N LEU A 2 5.52 16.80 -0.41
CA LEU A 2 4.69 15.95 0.42
C LEU A 2 3.99 14.92 -0.48
N LEU A 3 4.02 13.66 -0.10
CA LEU A 3 3.38 12.55 -0.81
C LEU A 3 2.26 12.03 0.08
N LEU A 4 1.06 11.89 -0.47
CA LEU A 4 -0.13 11.38 0.23
C LEU A 4 -0.65 10.16 -0.49
N ASP A 5 -0.82 9.07 0.24
CA ASP A 5 -1.45 7.83 -0.22
C ASP A 5 -2.75 7.64 0.57
N CYS A 6 -3.88 7.84 -0.09
CA CYS A 6 -5.20 7.72 0.54
C CYS A 6 -5.83 6.37 0.15
N GLY A 7 -5.67 5.40 1.04
CA GLY A 7 -6.30 4.09 0.93
C GLY A 7 -7.74 4.09 1.43
N ASN A 8 -8.30 2.90 1.62
CA ASN A 8 -9.69 2.76 2.09
C ASN A 8 -9.85 3.02 3.59
N THR A 9 -8.83 2.73 4.39
CA THR A 9 -8.88 2.78 5.86
C THR A 9 -7.98 3.86 6.43
N ARG A 10 -6.85 4.11 5.80
CA ARG A 10 -5.82 5.04 6.29
C ARG A 10 -5.41 6.00 5.19
N ILE A 11 -4.99 7.18 5.62
CA ILE A 11 -4.16 8.06 4.83
C ILE A 11 -2.73 7.90 5.34
N LYS A 12 -1.80 7.68 4.43
CA LYS A 12 -0.37 7.65 4.72
C LYS A 12 0.26 8.86 4.09
N TRP A 13 1.29 9.41 4.72
CA TRP A 13 1.99 10.56 4.17
C TRP A 13 3.50 10.38 4.30
N CYS A 14 4.21 11.05 3.41
CA CYS A 14 5.65 11.00 3.39
C CYS A 14 6.20 12.34 2.91
N LEU A 15 7.16 12.89 3.66
CA LEU A 15 7.93 14.03 3.22
C LEU A 15 9.17 13.52 2.48
N ALA A 16 9.33 13.95 1.22
CA ALA A 16 10.47 13.55 0.38
C ALA A 16 11.27 14.79 -0.04
N GLU A 17 12.59 14.67 -0.02
CA GLU A 17 13.53 15.69 -0.48
C GLU A 17 14.61 15.01 -1.31
N ASN A 18 14.86 15.52 -2.51
CA ASN A 18 15.84 14.93 -3.45
C ASN A 18 15.63 13.43 -3.64
N ASN A 19 14.37 13.02 -3.81
CA ASN A 19 13.93 11.63 -3.97
C ASN A 19 14.24 10.72 -2.76
N LYS A 20 14.57 11.31 -1.61
CA LYS A 20 14.77 10.55 -0.36
C LYS A 20 13.64 10.86 0.61
N ILE A 21 13.13 9.81 1.22
CA ILE A 21 12.10 9.91 2.25
C ILE A 21 12.76 10.38 3.55
N ILE A 22 12.27 11.50 4.09
CA ILE A 22 12.79 12.12 5.30
C ILE A 22 11.93 11.79 6.52
N ARG A 23 10.61 11.81 6.33
CA ARG A 23 9.65 11.58 7.41
C ARG A 23 8.40 10.96 6.82
N SER A 24 7.74 10.11 7.57
CA SER A 24 6.47 9.51 7.16
C SER A 24 5.56 9.30 8.37
N GLY A 25 4.27 9.18 8.11
CA GLY A 25 3.27 8.88 9.12
C GLY A 25 2.00 8.34 8.48
N GLU A 26 1.07 7.96 9.33
CA GLU A 26 -0.23 7.47 8.89
C GLU A 26 -1.30 7.79 9.91
N GLU A 27 -2.53 7.98 9.42
CA GLU A 27 -3.71 8.23 10.23
C GLU A 27 -4.88 7.39 9.76
N LEU A 28 -5.74 6.98 10.70
CA LEU A 28 -7.00 6.32 10.37
C LEU A 28 -7.98 7.36 9.81
N LEU A 29 -8.56 7.11 8.65
CA LEU A 29 -9.53 8.02 8.04
C LEU A 29 -10.77 8.24 8.92
N SER A 30 -11.17 7.23 9.68
CA SER A 30 -12.34 7.31 10.56
C SER A 30 -12.12 8.23 11.79
N ALA A 31 -10.86 8.52 12.13
CA ALA A 31 -10.50 9.35 13.28
C ALA A 31 -9.76 10.63 12.86
N LEU A 32 -9.54 10.82 11.58
CA LEU A 32 -8.73 11.93 11.05
C LEU A 32 -9.45 13.27 11.24
N ASP A 33 -8.76 14.22 11.85
CA ASP A 33 -9.10 15.64 11.80
C ASP A 33 -8.22 16.28 10.71
N PRO A 34 -8.79 16.65 9.55
CA PRO A 34 -7.98 17.21 8.46
C PRO A 34 -7.26 18.50 8.82
N ALA A 35 -7.85 19.33 9.70
CA ALA A 35 -7.23 20.61 10.09
C ALA A 35 -6.01 20.38 10.99
N LEU A 36 -6.10 19.41 11.90
CA LEU A 36 -4.97 19.07 12.77
C LEU A 36 -3.82 18.45 11.96
N LEU A 37 -4.13 17.52 11.06
CA LEU A 37 -3.10 16.95 10.21
C LEU A 37 -2.49 18.00 9.27
N ALA A 38 -3.32 18.87 8.68
CA ALA A 38 -2.81 19.96 7.83
C ALA A 38 -1.87 20.89 8.62
N ALA A 39 -2.19 21.19 9.88
CA ALA A 39 -1.34 22.03 10.73
C ALA A 39 0.00 21.35 11.03
N GLU A 40 -0.03 20.04 11.35
CA GLU A 40 1.20 19.26 11.53
C GLU A 40 2.07 19.27 10.29
N LEU A 41 1.47 18.92 9.13
CA LEU A 41 2.17 18.85 7.85
C LEU A 41 2.64 20.25 7.40
N GLY A 42 1.83 21.29 7.61
CA GLY A 42 2.16 22.67 7.27
C GLY A 42 3.36 23.24 8.03
N GLY A 43 3.74 22.61 9.16
CA GLY A 43 4.99 22.92 9.85
C GLY A 43 6.24 22.39 9.18
N MET A 44 6.07 21.61 8.10
CA MET A 44 7.17 21.04 7.32
C MET A 44 7.43 21.88 6.07
N SER A 45 8.62 21.78 5.51
CA SER A 45 8.99 22.56 4.30
C SER A 45 8.71 21.75 3.04
N PHE A 46 7.71 22.16 2.28
CA PHE A 46 7.41 21.61 0.94
C PHE A 46 6.58 22.63 0.14
N ASN A 47 6.65 22.54 -1.17
CA ASN A 47 5.90 23.42 -2.08
C ASN A 47 5.00 22.64 -3.05
N ARG A 48 5.04 21.29 -2.96
CA ARG A 48 4.25 20.40 -3.82
C ARG A 48 3.67 19.27 -2.99
N VAL A 49 2.44 18.89 -3.35
CA VAL A 49 1.74 17.74 -2.76
C VAL A 49 1.38 16.81 -3.92
N LEU A 50 1.82 15.57 -3.87
CA LEU A 50 1.39 14.51 -4.79
C LEU A 50 0.41 13.61 -4.05
N VAL A 51 -0.70 13.29 -4.69
CA VAL A 51 -1.78 12.53 -4.06
C VAL A 51 -2.11 11.31 -4.90
N ALA A 52 -1.96 10.12 -4.33
CA ALA A 52 -2.53 8.90 -4.85
C ALA A 52 -3.77 8.56 -4.02
N SER A 53 -4.89 8.28 -4.68
CA SER A 53 -6.11 7.90 -3.98
C SER A 53 -6.86 6.82 -4.76
N VAL A 54 -7.31 5.80 -4.05
CA VAL A 54 -8.13 4.72 -4.62
C VAL A 54 -9.63 4.97 -4.39
N ARG A 55 -9.99 6.12 -3.83
CA ARG A 55 -11.39 6.45 -3.50
C ARG A 55 -11.64 7.95 -3.55
N VAL A 56 -12.91 8.31 -3.74
CA VAL A 56 -13.37 9.68 -3.47
C VAL A 56 -13.52 9.83 -1.94
N SER A 57 -13.00 10.91 -1.37
CA SER A 57 -12.97 11.08 0.09
C SER A 57 -13.11 12.55 0.49
N GLU A 58 -14.24 12.90 1.10
CA GLU A 58 -14.46 14.26 1.65
C GLU A 58 -13.40 14.64 2.68
N VAL A 59 -12.88 13.65 3.41
CA VAL A 59 -11.82 13.86 4.40
C VAL A 59 -10.52 14.25 3.71
N LEU A 60 -10.18 13.57 2.60
CA LEU A 60 -9.00 13.91 1.79
C LEU A 60 -9.18 15.32 1.19
N ASP A 61 -10.33 15.60 0.60
CA ASP A 61 -10.61 16.91 -0.01
C ASP A 61 -10.46 18.02 1.04
N SER A 62 -10.98 17.81 2.25
CA SER A 62 -10.85 18.77 3.37
C SER A 62 -9.39 18.98 3.78
N LEU A 63 -8.58 17.91 3.79
CA LEU A 63 -7.15 17.99 4.08
C LEU A 63 -6.41 18.81 3.01
N LEU A 64 -6.69 18.52 1.73
CA LEU A 64 -6.05 19.23 0.61
C LEU A 64 -6.42 20.72 0.60
N ASP A 65 -7.68 21.04 0.85
CA ASP A 65 -8.15 22.43 1.00
C ASP A 65 -7.43 23.13 2.16
N ALA A 66 -7.26 22.45 3.29
CA ALA A 66 -6.57 23.03 4.44
C ALA A 66 -5.08 23.29 4.11
N LEU A 67 -4.41 22.33 3.48
CA LEU A 67 -3.01 22.48 3.06
C LEU A 67 -2.86 23.65 2.06
N GLN A 68 -3.78 23.77 1.13
CA GLN A 68 -3.73 24.82 0.10
C GLN A 68 -3.95 26.21 0.69
N ARG A 69 -4.79 26.33 1.74
CA ARG A 69 -4.98 27.59 2.47
C ARG A 69 -3.76 27.98 3.34
N MET A 70 -3.06 27.01 3.85
CA MET A 70 -1.91 27.25 4.73
C MET A 70 -0.60 27.46 4.00
N UNK A 71 -0.42 26.84 2.96
CA UNK A 71 0.75 26.84 2.31
C UNK A 71 0.50 27.16 0.90
N ASP A 72 1.37 27.85 0.40
CA ASP A 72 1.32 28.09 -1.06
C ASP A 72 1.89 26.85 -1.76
N VAL A 73 1.06 25.84 -1.92
CA VAL A 73 1.47 24.53 -2.47
C VAL A 73 0.70 24.20 -3.75
N LYS A 74 1.38 23.53 -4.68
CA LYS A 74 0.75 22.94 -5.87
C LYS A 74 0.37 21.50 -5.57
N ILE A 75 -0.88 21.14 -5.81
CA ILE A 75 -1.43 19.79 -5.57
C ILE A 75 -1.59 19.08 -6.91
N TYR A 76 -1.07 17.86 -7.00
CA TYR A 76 -1.15 17.01 -8.18
C TYR A 76 -1.77 15.67 -7.79
N ALA A 77 -2.94 15.38 -8.33
CA ALA A 77 -3.58 14.06 -8.19
C ALA A 77 -2.98 13.09 -9.22
N ILE A 78 -2.41 12.01 -8.74
CA ILE A 78 -1.79 10.99 -9.60
C ILE A 78 -2.89 10.13 -10.24
N SER A 79 -2.77 9.94 -11.52
CA SER A 79 -3.72 9.17 -12.34
C SER A 79 -3.00 8.15 -13.22
N HIS A 80 -3.77 7.32 -13.89
CA HIS A 80 -3.22 6.35 -14.86
C HIS A 80 -2.51 7.05 -16.03
N ASP A 81 -2.93 8.26 -16.39
CA ASP A 81 -2.32 9.01 -17.50
C ASP A 81 -0.87 9.38 -17.18
N ASP A 82 -0.52 9.54 -15.91
CA ASP A 82 0.85 9.81 -15.46
C ASP A 82 1.77 8.61 -15.67
N MET A 83 1.18 7.42 -15.78
CA MET A 83 1.89 6.16 -16.03
C MET A 83 1.72 5.68 -17.48
N SER A 84 1.32 6.59 -18.38
CA SER A 84 1.21 6.29 -19.81
C SER A 84 2.59 5.86 -20.34
N GLY A 85 2.61 4.79 -21.09
CA GLY A 85 3.87 4.19 -21.55
C GLY A 85 4.34 3.02 -20.68
N GLN A 86 3.79 2.84 -19.49
CA GLN A 86 4.01 1.62 -18.71
C GLN A 86 2.99 0.55 -19.10
N GLN A 87 3.43 -0.69 -19.16
CA GLN A 87 2.57 -1.81 -19.53
C GLN A 87 2.15 -2.58 -18.27
N PHE A 88 0.84 -2.67 -18.05
CA PHE A 88 0.24 -3.45 -16.99
C PHE A 88 -0.61 -4.55 -17.61
N ALA A 89 -0.62 -5.75 -17.01
CA ALA A 89 -1.37 -6.91 -17.51
C ALA A 89 -2.84 -6.84 -17.08
N TYR A 90 -3.51 -5.76 -17.45
CA TYR A 90 -4.94 -5.55 -17.21
C TYR A 90 -5.61 -5.19 -18.54
N ASP A 91 -6.71 -5.83 -18.83
CA ASP A 91 -7.49 -5.53 -20.06
C ASP A 91 -7.93 -4.07 -20.07
N GLU A 92 -8.32 -3.56 -18.90
CA GLU A 92 -8.68 -2.16 -18.67
C GLU A 92 -7.75 -1.60 -17.59
N VAL A 93 -6.66 -0.96 -18.01
CA VAL A 93 -5.62 -0.45 -17.10
C VAL A 93 -6.21 0.50 -16.04
N LYS A 94 -7.24 1.27 -16.40
CA LYS A 94 -7.90 2.20 -15.48
C LYS A 94 -8.60 1.52 -14.30
N ARG A 95 -8.75 0.19 -14.34
CA ARG A 95 -9.31 -0.60 -13.23
C ARG A 95 -8.25 -1.14 -12.28
N LEU A 96 -6.98 -1.07 -12.62
CA LEU A 96 -5.89 -1.38 -11.69
C LEU A 96 -5.75 -0.23 -10.70
N GLY A 97 -5.74 -0.49 -9.41
CA GLY A 97 -5.56 0.55 -8.41
C GLY A 97 -4.29 1.38 -8.65
N VAL A 98 -4.40 2.69 -8.50
CA VAL A 98 -3.27 3.60 -8.71
C VAL A 98 -2.12 3.27 -7.73
N ASP A 99 -2.45 2.86 -6.52
CA ASP A 99 -1.49 2.37 -5.51
C ASP A 99 -0.67 1.18 -6.04
N ARG A 100 -1.36 0.20 -6.65
CA ARG A 100 -0.68 -0.97 -7.25
C ARG A 100 0.19 -0.56 -8.44
N CYS A 101 -0.32 0.34 -9.31
CA CYS A 101 0.49 0.86 -10.41
C CYS A 101 1.79 1.48 -9.91
N LEU A 102 1.72 2.28 -8.85
CA LEU A 102 2.89 2.94 -8.24
C LEU A 102 3.88 1.93 -7.68
N VAL A 103 3.38 0.92 -6.97
CA VAL A 103 4.22 -0.14 -6.39
C VAL A 103 4.92 -0.94 -7.49
N ILE A 104 4.20 -1.34 -8.56
CA ILE A 104 4.77 -2.04 -9.71
C ILE A 104 5.85 -1.17 -10.38
N SER A 105 5.58 0.13 -10.55
CA SER A 105 6.54 1.07 -11.14
C SER A 105 7.81 1.16 -10.30
N ALA A 106 7.65 1.31 -8.97
CA ALA A 106 8.80 1.35 -8.05
C ALA A 106 9.67 0.11 -8.16
N VAL A 107 9.04 -1.05 -8.22
CA VAL A 107 9.77 -2.33 -8.30
C VAL A 107 10.56 -2.43 -9.60
N ARG A 108 10.00 -2.00 -10.73
CA ARG A 108 10.69 -1.97 -12.02
C ARG A 108 11.94 -1.10 -12.00
N ASP A 109 11.85 0.05 -11.31
CA ASP A 109 12.97 0.98 -11.21
C ASP A 109 14.06 0.48 -10.27
N LEU A 110 13.67 -0.22 -9.20
CA LEU A 110 14.57 -0.61 -8.11
C LEU A 110 15.24 -1.98 -8.32
N TYR A 111 14.60 -2.87 -9.09
CA TYR A 111 15.05 -4.26 -9.18
C TYR A 111 15.16 -4.71 -10.63
N GLN A 112 16.12 -5.60 -10.86
CA GLN A 112 16.24 -6.34 -12.11
C GLN A 112 15.87 -7.80 -11.87
N GLY A 113 15.17 -8.39 -12.83
CA GLY A 113 14.76 -9.80 -12.76
C GLY A 113 13.35 -9.97 -12.21
N ALA A 114 12.89 -11.20 -12.28
CA ALA A 114 11.54 -11.56 -11.89
C ALA A 114 11.33 -11.42 -10.37
N CYS A 115 10.22 -10.81 -9.99
CA CYS A 115 9.88 -10.64 -8.56
C CYS A 115 8.37 -10.66 -8.36
N MET A 116 7.96 -10.87 -7.11
CA MET A 116 6.58 -10.70 -6.66
C MET A 116 6.57 -9.62 -5.59
N VAL A 117 5.63 -8.68 -5.71
CA VAL A 117 5.42 -7.69 -4.65
C VAL A 117 4.11 -8.02 -3.93
N ILE A 118 4.18 -8.10 -2.62
CA ILE A 118 3.01 -8.30 -1.75
C ILE A 118 2.82 -7.03 -0.93
N ASP A 119 1.68 -6.37 -1.13
CA ASP A 119 1.27 -5.25 -0.28
C ASP A 119 0.19 -5.75 0.68
N SER A 120 0.48 -5.69 1.98
CA SER A 120 -0.45 -6.14 3.01
C SER A 120 -0.91 -4.96 3.87
N GLY A 121 -2.14 -4.57 3.64
CA GLY A 121 -2.84 -3.51 4.36
C GLY A 121 -4.31 -3.86 4.54
N SER A 122 -5.21 -2.94 4.21
CA SER A 122 -6.67 -3.19 4.25
C SER A 122 -7.04 -4.38 3.36
N ALA A 123 -6.45 -4.46 2.17
CA ALA A 123 -6.42 -5.67 1.35
C ALA A 123 -4.99 -6.22 1.36
N LEU A 124 -4.84 -7.48 0.98
CA LEU A 124 -3.56 -8.08 0.65
C LEU A 124 -3.54 -8.25 -0.86
N THR A 125 -2.63 -7.54 -1.54
CA THR A 125 -2.44 -7.70 -2.98
C THR A 125 -1.11 -8.38 -3.26
N ALA A 126 -1.05 -9.13 -4.36
CA ALA A 126 0.20 -9.72 -4.83
C ALA A 126 0.28 -9.48 -6.34
N ASP A 127 1.33 -8.85 -6.79
CA ASP A 127 1.58 -8.55 -8.20
C ASP A 127 2.88 -9.22 -8.65
N LEU A 128 2.82 -9.89 -9.79
CA LEU A 128 3.93 -10.66 -10.34
C LEU A 128 4.54 -9.90 -11.51
N ILE A 129 5.86 -9.78 -11.49
CA ILE A 129 6.66 -9.10 -12.52
C ILE A 129 7.68 -10.11 -13.07
N ASP A 130 7.75 -10.24 -14.38
CA ASP A 130 8.68 -11.17 -15.03
C ASP A 130 10.12 -10.63 -15.09
N GLY A 131 11.03 -11.44 -15.63
CA GLY A 131 12.45 -11.09 -15.73
C GLY A 131 12.75 -9.88 -16.62
N ASP A 132 11.83 -9.51 -17.51
CA ASP A 132 11.94 -8.32 -18.37
C ASP A 132 11.26 -7.07 -17.74
N GLY A 133 10.75 -7.20 -16.53
CA GLY A 133 10.05 -6.11 -15.84
C GLY A 133 8.59 -5.94 -16.24
N ARG A 134 8.01 -6.91 -16.98
CA ARG A 134 6.60 -6.82 -17.38
C ARG A 134 5.70 -7.31 -16.26
N HIS A 135 4.65 -6.57 -15.96
CA HIS A 135 3.60 -7.04 -15.06
C HIS A 135 2.88 -8.24 -15.69
N ILE A 136 2.83 -9.36 -15.02
CA ILE A 136 2.18 -10.59 -15.47
C ILE A 136 0.70 -10.62 -15.08
N GLY A 137 0.37 -9.99 -13.94
CA GLY A 137 -0.94 -10.00 -13.31
C GLY A 137 -0.79 -10.11 -11.81
N GLY A 138 -1.92 -10.24 -11.11
CA GLY A 138 -1.87 -10.29 -9.66
C GLY A 138 -3.15 -10.78 -9.02
N TYR A 139 -3.16 -10.75 -7.71
CA TYR A 139 -4.25 -11.21 -6.86
C TYR A 139 -4.65 -10.12 -5.88
N ILE A 140 -5.90 -10.14 -5.46
CA ILE A 140 -6.41 -9.30 -4.37
C ILE A 140 -7.14 -10.20 -3.39
N PHE A 141 -6.71 -10.17 -2.14
CA PHE A 141 -7.32 -10.91 -1.04
C PHE A 141 -7.76 -9.92 0.05
N PRO A 142 -8.73 -10.27 0.88
CA PRO A 142 -8.99 -9.45 2.07
C PRO A 142 -7.76 -9.45 2.99
N GLY A 143 -7.45 -8.30 3.59
CA GLY A 143 -6.42 -8.23 4.63
C GLY A 143 -6.90 -8.83 5.95
N CYS A 144 -6.00 -9.01 6.90
CA CYS A 144 -6.28 -9.67 8.18
C CYS A 144 -7.49 -9.04 8.90
N LYS A 145 -7.48 -7.72 9.03
CA LYS A 145 -8.57 -7.01 9.72
C LYS A 145 -9.90 -7.16 8.94
N MET A 146 -9.85 -7.08 7.62
CA MET A 146 -11.07 -7.25 6.79
C MET A 146 -11.68 -8.63 6.96
N LEU A 147 -10.85 -9.68 7.05
CA LEU A 147 -11.32 -11.05 7.33
C LEU A 147 -12.00 -11.13 8.69
N GLN A 148 -11.39 -10.56 9.72
CA GLN A 148 -11.96 -10.53 11.08
C GLN A 148 -13.28 -9.75 11.10
N ASP A 149 -13.27 -8.54 10.53
CA ASP A 149 -14.43 -7.66 10.50
C ASP A 149 -15.61 -8.30 9.75
N SER A 150 -15.34 -9.07 8.70
CA SER A 150 -16.39 -9.77 7.96
C SER A 150 -17.12 -10.80 8.83
N LEU A 151 -16.41 -11.47 9.74
CA LEU A 151 -17.01 -12.42 10.69
C LEU A 151 -17.83 -11.67 11.76
N VAL A 152 -17.30 -10.57 12.28
CA VAL A 152 -18.02 -9.73 13.25
C VAL A 152 -19.31 -9.18 12.62
N ALA A 153 -19.22 -8.62 11.41
CA ALA A 153 -20.38 -8.04 10.71
C ALA A 153 -21.39 -9.10 10.27
N GLY A 154 -20.92 -10.29 9.92
CA GLY A 154 -21.78 -11.37 9.43
C GLY A 154 -22.42 -12.23 10.51
N THR A 155 -22.11 -11.99 11.79
CA THR A 155 -22.63 -12.81 12.89
C THR A 155 -23.06 -11.93 14.07
N SER A 156 -24.00 -12.42 14.88
CA SER A 156 -24.55 -11.67 16.01
C SER A 156 -23.79 -11.85 17.32
N LYS A 157 -22.84 -12.78 17.38
CA LYS A 157 -22.23 -13.18 18.65
C LYS A 157 -20.71 -13.05 18.67
N ILE A 158 -20.08 -12.76 17.54
CA ILE A 158 -18.63 -12.61 17.51
C ILE A 158 -18.27 -11.17 17.90
N VAL A 159 -17.53 -11.06 18.98
CA VAL A 159 -16.88 -9.82 19.44
C VAL A 159 -15.39 -10.14 19.53
N LEU A 160 -14.55 -9.27 19.07
CA LEU A 160 -13.10 -9.45 19.10
C LEU A 160 -12.45 -8.41 20.01
N ASP A 161 -11.53 -8.88 20.81
CA ASP A 161 -10.66 -8.02 21.61
C ASP A 161 -9.35 -7.83 20.83
N ASP A 162 -8.83 -6.62 20.85
CA ASP A 162 -7.62 -6.26 20.06
C ASP A 162 -6.35 -6.99 20.54
N ASP A 163 -6.35 -7.51 21.78
CA ASP A 163 -5.14 -8.09 22.40
C ASP A 163 -5.02 -9.61 22.20
N VAL A 164 -5.89 -10.25 21.41
CA VAL A 164 -5.82 -11.71 21.21
C VAL A 164 -4.63 -12.10 20.34
N GLN A 165 -3.71 -12.85 20.90
CA GLN A 165 -2.53 -13.34 20.17
C GLN A 165 -2.94 -14.46 19.21
N CYS A 166 -2.48 -14.36 17.97
CA CYS A 166 -2.73 -15.35 16.92
C CYS A 166 -1.78 -16.55 17.04
N GLY A 167 -2.22 -17.71 16.55
CA GLY A 167 -1.43 -18.91 16.52
C GLY A 167 -2.00 -19.96 15.59
N LEU A 168 -1.32 -21.09 15.48
CA LEU A 168 -1.73 -22.20 14.60
C LEU A 168 -2.54 -23.28 15.34
N SER A 169 -2.61 -23.21 16.67
CA SER A 169 -3.36 -24.19 17.46
C SER A 169 -4.86 -23.91 17.43
N PRO A 170 -5.71 -24.92 17.55
CA PRO A 170 -7.16 -24.67 17.68
C PRO A 170 -7.46 -23.75 18.86
N GLY A 171 -8.30 -22.73 18.62
CA GLY A 171 -8.76 -21.81 19.66
C GLY A 171 -9.66 -22.52 20.66
N ARG A 172 -9.70 -22.00 21.90
CA ARG A 172 -10.54 -22.51 22.98
C ARG A 172 -11.66 -21.56 23.38
N ASN A 173 -11.75 -20.42 22.69
CA ASN A 173 -12.86 -19.47 22.78
C ASN A 173 -13.10 -18.86 21.38
N THR A 174 -14.17 -18.11 21.25
CA THR A 174 -14.58 -17.56 19.95
C THR A 174 -13.51 -16.65 19.36
N GLU A 175 -12.93 -15.78 20.17
CA GLU A 175 -11.91 -14.82 19.73
C GLU A 175 -10.67 -15.55 19.18
N GLN A 176 -10.16 -16.53 19.92
CA GLN A 176 -9.04 -17.35 19.47
C GLN A 176 -9.36 -18.13 18.20
N CYS A 177 -10.58 -18.67 18.11
CA CYS A 177 -10.99 -19.41 16.91
C CYS A 177 -10.97 -18.51 15.66
N VAL A 178 -11.46 -17.27 15.79
CA VAL A 178 -11.47 -16.30 14.68
C VAL A 178 -10.02 -15.90 14.33
N VAL A 179 -9.26 -15.45 15.32
CA VAL A 179 -7.91 -14.91 15.09
C VAL A 179 -6.98 -16.00 14.52
N ASN A 180 -7.04 -17.22 15.07
CA ASN A 180 -6.23 -18.33 14.58
C ASN A 180 -6.69 -18.81 13.19
N GLY A 181 -7.99 -18.78 12.93
CA GLY A 181 -8.54 -19.09 11.60
C GLY A 181 -8.04 -18.13 10.53
N VAL A 182 -8.09 -16.84 10.81
CA VAL A 182 -7.54 -15.80 9.91
C VAL A 182 -6.04 -15.99 9.72
N HIS A 183 -5.30 -16.25 10.79
CA HIS A 183 -3.85 -16.50 10.74
C HIS A 183 -3.52 -17.68 9.80
N ILE A 184 -4.29 -18.78 9.90
CA ILE A 184 -4.13 -19.94 9.01
C ILE A 184 -4.45 -19.56 7.56
N MET A 185 -5.55 -18.85 7.31
CA MET A 185 -5.94 -18.43 5.95
C MET A 185 -4.83 -17.59 5.31
N VAL A 186 -4.31 -16.59 6.04
CA VAL A 186 -3.26 -15.71 5.52
C VAL A 186 -1.96 -16.49 5.30
N SER A 187 -1.54 -17.32 6.25
CA SER A 187 -0.31 -18.11 6.10
C SER A 187 -0.38 -19.06 4.89
N GLN A 188 -1.54 -19.69 4.66
CA GLN A 188 -1.72 -20.58 3.51
C GLN A 188 -1.79 -19.78 2.19
N THR A 189 -2.35 -18.58 2.22
CA THR A 189 -2.33 -17.67 1.07
C THR A 189 -0.88 -17.33 0.70
N ILE A 190 -0.06 -16.98 1.67
CA ILE A 190 1.37 -16.65 1.43
C ILE A 190 2.11 -17.89 0.91
N SER A 191 1.88 -19.06 1.50
CA SER A 191 2.49 -20.33 1.02
C SER A 191 2.10 -20.62 -0.43
N TYR A 192 0.84 -20.40 -0.79
CA TYR A 192 0.37 -20.55 -2.17
C TYR A 192 1.10 -19.57 -3.09
N LEU A 193 1.18 -18.30 -2.71
CA LEU A 193 1.85 -17.26 -3.52
C LEU A 193 3.33 -17.60 -3.74
N GLU A 194 4.03 -18.05 -2.70
CA GLU A 194 5.42 -18.50 -2.84
C GLU A 194 5.53 -19.69 -3.81
N SER A 195 4.57 -20.62 -3.77
CA SER A 195 4.59 -21.77 -4.68
C SER A 195 4.48 -21.36 -6.15
N GLN A 196 3.81 -20.24 -6.42
CA GLN A 196 3.69 -19.70 -7.79
C GLN A 196 5.02 -19.12 -8.29
N CYS A 197 5.88 -18.66 -7.38
CA CYS A 197 7.14 -17.99 -7.75
C CYS A 197 7.99 -18.87 -8.67
N GLN A 198 8.07 -20.19 -8.39
CA GLN A 198 8.87 -21.10 -9.19
C GLN A 198 8.39 -21.17 -10.65
N GLY A 199 7.07 -21.20 -10.85
CA GLY A 199 6.47 -21.28 -12.19
C GLY A 199 6.75 -20.06 -13.06
N TYR A 200 7.00 -18.92 -12.43
CA TYR A 200 7.28 -17.65 -13.12
C TYR A 200 8.76 -17.23 -13.06
N GLY A 201 9.64 -18.10 -12.54
CA GLY A 201 11.07 -17.79 -12.40
C GLY A 201 11.35 -16.69 -11.37
N ILE A 202 10.41 -16.46 -10.45
CA ILE A 202 10.52 -15.44 -9.42
C ILE A 202 11.41 -15.97 -8.29
N ASN A 203 12.43 -15.22 -7.95
CA ASN A 203 13.37 -15.58 -6.88
C ASN A 203 13.43 -14.53 -5.76
N LYS A 204 12.57 -13.51 -5.83
CA LYS A 204 12.54 -12.44 -4.83
C LYS A 204 11.11 -12.00 -4.56
N VAL A 205 10.78 -11.90 -3.27
CA VAL A 205 9.51 -11.36 -2.80
C VAL A 205 9.79 -10.01 -2.15
N ILE A 206 9.02 -8.99 -2.50
CA ILE A 206 9.10 -7.66 -1.94
C ILE A 206 7.84 -7.45 -1.12
N LEU A 207 8.00 -7.07 0.15
CA LEU A 207 6.90 -6.90 1.09
C LEU A 207 6.72 -5.42 1.42
N THR A 208 5.50 -4.93 1.28
CA THR A 208 5.13 -3.56 1.67
C THR A 208 3.78 -3.57 2.40
N GLY A 209 3.35 -2.41 2.86
CA GLY A 209 2.10 -2.28 3.60
C GLY A 209 2.28 -2.36 5.12
N GLY A 210 1.21 -2.02 5.83
CA GLY A 210 1.24 -1.95 7.30
C GLY A 210 1.47 -3.30 7.98
N ASP A 211 0.97 -4.38 7.37
CA ASP A 211 1.09 -5.74 7.90
C ASP A 211 2.29 -6.50 7.31
N ALA A 212 3.19 -5.84 6.58
CA ALA A 212 4.32 -6.49 5.89
C ALA A 212 5.20 -7.30 6.85
N LYS A 213 5.46 -6.78 8.06
CA LYS A 213 6.25 -7.48 9.08
C LYS A 213 5.57 -8.77 9.55
N TYR A 214 4.25 -8.76 9.67
CA TYR A 214 3.48 -9.94 10.04
C TYR A 214 3.54 -10.98 8.90
N ILE A 215 3.36 -10.53 7.65
CA ILE A 215 3.45 -11.41 6.47
C ILE A 215 4.85 -12.01 6.33
N ALA A 216 5.90 -11.26 6.65
CA ALA A 216 7.29 -11.74 6.59
C ALA A 216 7.51 -13.02 7.41
N GLY A 217 6.73 -13.18 8.49
CA GLY A 217 6.81 -14.39 9.32
C GLY A 217 6.35 -15.68 8.62
N PHE A 218 5.69 -15.58 7.47
CA PHE A 218 5.21 -16.73 6.69
C PHE A 218 6.06 -17.02 5.46
N ILE A 219 6.95 -16.11 5.07
CA ILE A 219 7.79 -16.26 3.88
C ILE A 219 8.95 -17.19 4.21
N VAL A 220 9.14 -18.21 3.41
CA VAL A 220 10.26 -19.17 3.55
C VAL A 220 11.43 -18.74 2.65
N GLY A 221 11.13 -18.19 1.49
CA GLY A 221 12.13 -17.76 0.52
C GLY A 221 12.79 -16.42 0.86
N ALA A 222 13.53 -15.89 -0.10
CA ALA A 222 14.19 -14.58 0.04
C ALA A 222 13.15 -13.45 -0.10
N TYR A 223 13.14 -12.54 0.83
CA TYR A 223 12.26 -11.35 0.76
C TYR A 223 13.01 -10.09 1.16
N GLU A 224 12.42 -8.96 0.79
CA GLU A 224 12.88 -7.63 1.19
C GLU A 224 11.70 -6.80 1.68
N LEU A 225 11.85 -6.17 2.84
CA LEU A 225 10.84 -5.26 3.40
C LEU A 225 11.07 -3.84 2.85
N ARG A 226 10.02 -3.28 2.22
CA ARG A 226 10.02 -1.92 1.67
C ARG A 226 8.76 -1.18 2.14
N PRO A 227 8.72 -0.71 3.38
CA PRO A 227 7.48 -0.18 3.98
C PRO A 227 6.89 1.04 3.27
N VAL A 228 7.69 1.75 2.50
CA VAL A 228 7.32 3.01 1.85
C VAL A 228 7.31 2.91 0.32
N LEU A 229 7.16 1.69 -0.21
CA LEU A 229 7.31 1.40 -1.65
C LEU A 229 6.37 2.24 -2.54
N VAL A 230 5.13 2.47 -2.11
CA VAL A 230 4.19 3.34 -2.85
C VAL A 230 4.78 4.76 -3.01
N PHE A 231 5.40 5.28 -1.97
CA PHE A 231 6.02 6.61 -2.01
C PHE A 231 7.28 6.63 -2.86
N GLU A 232 8.02 5.52 -2.90
CA GLU A 232 9.17 5.38 -3.81
C GLU A 232 8.69 5.43 -5.27
N GLY A 233 7.56 4.79 -5.56
CA GLY A 233 6.91 4.86 -6.87
C GLY A 233 6.47 6.28 -7.22
N MET A 234 5.86 6.99 -6.28
CA MET A 234 5.46 8.38 -6.47
C MET A 234 6.68 9.26 -6.74
N ALA A 235 7.73 9.13 -5.95
CA ALA A 235 8.95 9.94 -6.08
C ALA A 235 9.67 9.65 -7.40
N GLY A 236 9.74 8.39 -7.81
CA GLY A 236 10.36 7.96 -9.07
C GLY A 236 9.65 8.54 -10.29
N LEU A 237 8.32 8.42 -10.32
CA LEU A 237 7.50 8.94 -11.43
C LEU A 237 7.60 10.46 -11.61
N PHE A 238 7.67 11.19 -10.52
CA PHE A 238 7.58 12.65 -10.55
C PHE A 238 8.91 13.36 -10.32
N GLY A 239 9.93 12.66 -9.82
CA GLY A 239 11.28 13.25 -9.64
C GLY A 239 11.88 13.73 -10.96
N SER A 240 11.83 12.92 -11.99
CA SER A 240 12.36 13.24 -13.33
C SER A 240 11.49 14.25 -14.10
N ARG A 241 10.16 14.22 -13.92
CA ARG A 241 9.25 15.15 -14.62
C ARG A 241 9.35 16.57 -14.08
N LEU A 242 9.53 16.71 -12.77
CA LEU A 242 9.59 18.03 -12.13
C LEU A 242 10.90 18.77 -12.41
N GLU A 243 11.95 18.05 -12.78
CA GLU A 243 13.20 18.67 -13.25
C GLU A 243 13.05 19.27 -14.65
N GLY A 244 12.17 18.70 -15.51
CA GLY A 244 11.92 19.18 -16.86
C GLY A 244 11.06 20.46 -16.95
N GLU A 245 10.32 20.82 -15.90
CA GLU A 245 9.52 22.04 -15.86
C GLU A 245 10.28 23.28 -15.36
N LEU A 246 11.54 23.10 -14.96
CA LEU A 246 12.40 24.18 -14.44
C LEU A 246 13.30 24.82 -15.52
N HIS A 247 13.06 24.48 -16.82
CA HIS A 247 13.83 25.05 -17.95
C HIS A 247 12.87 25.75 -18.94
#